data_b4900c74cf893321fefb506d65531f6b
#
_entry.id   b4900c74cf893321fefb506d65531f6b
#
_cell.length_a   1.000
_cell.length_b   1.000
_cell.length_c   1.000
_cell.angle_alpha   90.00
_cell.angle_beta   90.00
_cell.angle_gamma   90.00
#
_symmetry.space_group_name_H-M   'P 1'
#
loop_
_entity.id
_entity.type
_entity.pdbx_description
1 polymer ?
#
loop_
_entity_poly.entity_id
_entity_poly.type
_entity_poly.pdbx_seq_one_letter_code
_entity_poly.pdbx_strand_id
1 'polypeptide(L)'
;MKTVISFVAVCGVVSIAVWAQAPAETSTQPAGQDAPKVAPGATPAGFDGSPYNKAREIPARIVRFTAEPTSIRPGQSFQLVWHAENPTSVTIDPEPGRVTPRGSRQLTPAATTTYTFTVRGANDQVLTQSVTVNVAGTVPVTSRGVNGRRAVPRTADGKPDLSGVYTGLGGGGARGARGAGPGAAGTLPAGPVLKTGAEQFRVVRGPDDTGATSNCMPLIPPQSWGVPYQFQILQGASYVAIFHEYPGTFRIIPTDGSPHPVDPDPSWLGDSVGRWDGDTLLVDTVGFNDKTELQGFRHTERLHMIEKFRRTEFDALQYEVTIDDPNVFEKPFMLTRTFTLRPDLKRIDEFICENNRDYRPLFGK
;
A
#
# COMPACT_ATOMS: atom_id res chain seq x y z
N MET A 1 -34.62 -9.94 69.67
CA MET A 1 -34.64 -11.02 68.67
C MET A 1 -33.40 -10.82 67.79
N LYS A 2 -32.40 -11.67 67.99
CA LYS A 2 -31.12 -11.66 67.30
C LYS A 2 -31.16 -12.71 66.22
N THR A 3 -31.05 -12.30 64.94
CA THR A 3 -31.00 -13.23 63.81
C THR A 3 -29.53 -13.43 63.45
N VAL A 4 -29.05 -14.64 63.60
CA VAL A 4 -27.71 -15.11 63.22
C VAL A 4 -27.78 -15.55 61.78
N ILE A 5 -26.93 -14.92 60.89
CA ILE A 5 -26.72 -15.36 59.52
C ILE A 5 -25.43 -16.17 59.47
N SER A 6 -25.57 -17.46 59.19
CA SER A 6 -24.45 -18.39 58.96
C SER A 6 -23.86 -18.19 57.56
N PHE A 7 -22.56 -17.93 57.49
CA PHE A 7 -21.79 -18.01 56.26
C PHE A 7 -21.31 -19.45 56.03
N VAL A 8 -21.71 -20.06 54.94
CA VAL A 8 -21.15 -21.33 54.45
C VAL A 8 -20.00 -20.99 53.52
N ALA A 9 -18.79 -21.33 53.91
CA ALA A 9 -17.60 -21.25 53.04
C ALA A 9 -17.54 -22.50 52.16
N VAL A 10 -17.63 -22.31 50.85
CA VAL A 10 -17.38 -23.36 49.87
C VAL A 10 -15.90 -23.30 49.47
N CYS A 11 -15.12 -24.29 49.96
CA CYS A 11 -13.75 -24.52 49.49
C CYS A 11 -13.79 -25.14 48.10
N GLY A 12 -13.47 -24.33 47.07
CA GLY A 12 -13.19 -24.81 45.72
C GLY A 12 -11.77 -25.39 45.63
N VAL A 13 -11.66 -26.69 45.40
CA VAL A 13 -10.38 -27.35 45.10
C VAL A 13 -9.98 -27.04 43.68
N VAL A 14 -8.94 -26.23 43.52
CA VAL A 14 -8.32 -25.98 42.21
C VAL A 14 -7.37 -27.13 41.91
N SER A 15 -7.75 -28.01 41.00
CA SER A 15 -6.87 -29.04 40.44
C SER A 15 -5.91 -28.44 39.44
N ILE A 16 -4.64 -28.31 39.80
CA ILE A 16 -3.56 -27.94 38.91
C ILE A 16 -3.18 -29.17 38.09
N ALA A 17 -3.54 -29.21 36.82
CA ALA A 17 -3.04 -30.22 35.89
C ALA A 17 -1.56 -29.91 35.55
N VAL A 18 -0.67 -30.70 36.11
CA VAL A 18 0.76 -30.70 35.73
C VAL A 18 0.87 -31.44 34.41
N TRP A 19 1.18 -30.69 33.34
CA TRP A 19 1.57 -31.29 32.06
C TRP A 19 2.98 -31.83 32.20
N ALA A 20 3.15 -33.14 32.23
CA ALA A 20 4.43 -33.81 32.13
C ALA A 20 4.98 -33.57 30.70
N GLN A 21 6.14 -32.89 30.61
CA GLN A 21 6.89 -32.81 29.38
C GLN A 21 7.45 -34.20 29.05
N ALA A 22 7.12 -34.68 27.85
CA ALA A 22 7.76 -35.86 27.29
C ALA A 22 9.25 -35.61 27.07
N PRO A 23 10.14 -36.60 27.28
CA PRO A 23 11.56 -36.41 27.04
C PRO A 23 11.82 -36.16 25.55
N ALA A 24 12.70 -35.20 25.26
CA ALA A 24 13.16 -34.87 23.92
C ALA A 24 13.83 -36.12 23.31
N GLU A 25 13.25 -36.65 22.24
CA GLU A 25 13.92 -37.64 21.42
C GLU A 25 15.13 -36.98 20.72
N THR A 26 16.31 -37.46 21.06
CA THR A 26 17.56 -37.09 20.41
C THR A 26 17.54 -37.75 19.02
N SER A 27 17.15 -36.97 18.02
CA SER A 27 17.30 -37.33 16.60
C SER A 27 18.80 -37.34 16.27
N THR A 28 19.40 -38.53 16.27
CA THR A 28 20.70 -38.76 15.68
C THR A 28 20.58 -38.66 14.15
N GLN A 29 20.87 -37.49 13.63
CA GLN A 29 21.03 -37.29 12.18
C GLN A 29 22.29 -38.07 11.72
N PRO A 30 22.18 -38.91 10.69
CA PRO A 30 23.37 -39.62 10.19
C PRO A 30 24.34 -38.61 9.55
N ALA A 31 25.61 -38.75 9.89
CA ALA A 31 26.71 -37.93 9.41
C ALA A 31 26.80 -37.96 7.87
N GLY A 32 26.89 -36.75 7.32
CA GLY A 32 27.56 -36.36 6.09
C GLY A 32 27.50 -37.31 4.88
N GLN A 33 26.61 -37.02 3.97
CA GLN A 33 26.95 -37.19 2.56
C GLN A 33 27.58 -35.87 2.11
N ASP A 34 28.88 -35.92 1.78
CA ASP A 34 29.61 -34.79 1.19
C ASP A 34 28.85 -34.26 -0.04
N ALA A 35 28.43 -33.01 0.00
CA ALA A 35 27.94 -32.35 -1.18
C ALA A 35 29.03 -32.37 -2.27
N PRO A 36 28.74 -32.70 -3.53
CA PRO A 36 29.72 -32.73 -4.58
C PRO A 36 30.36 -31.35 -4.71
N LYS A 37 31.69 -31.28 -4.55
CA LYS A 37 32.51 -30.08 -4.77
C LYS A 37 32.37 -29.70 -6.25
N VAL A 38 31.61 -28.65 -6.54
CA VAL A 38 31.53 -28.04 -7.88
C VAL A 38 32.86 -27.30 -8.10
N ALA A 39 33.58 -27.62 -9.16
CA ALA A 39 34.81 -26.94 -9.55
C ALA A 39 34.50 -25.44 -9.86
N PRO A 40 35.40 -24.50 -9.47
CA PRO A 40 35.22 -23.09 -9.80
C PRO A 40 35.18 -22.92 -11.33
N GLY A 41 34.06 -22.36 -11.84
CA GLY A 41 33.87 -22.08 -13.27
C GLY A 41 33.01 -23.10 -14.04
N ALA A 42 32.55 -24.18 -13.41
CA ALA A 42 31.56 -25.06 -14.04
C ALA A 42 30.15 -24.46 -13.88
N THR A 43 29.52 -24.05 -14.96
CA THR A 43 28.09 -23.78 -14.99
C THR A 43 27.36 -25.04 -14.54
N PRO A 44 26.44 -25.01 -13.58
CA PRO A 44 25.71 -26.20 -13.17
C PRO A 44 25.06 -26.86 -14.39
N ALA A 45 25.44 -28.11 -14.66
CA ALA A 45 24.80 -28.87 -15.72
C ALA A 45 23.29 -28.99 -15.44
N GLY A 46 22.47 -28.43 -16.31
CA GLY A 46 21.02 -28.43 -16.17
C GLY A 46 20.35 -27.04 -16.09
N PHE A 47 21.13 -25.96 -16.04
CA PHE A 47 20.58 -24.60 -16.12
C PHE A 47 20.62 -24.05 -17.54
N ASP A 48 20.45 -24.90 -18.54
CA ASP A 48 20.25 -24.47 -19.93
C ASP A 48 18.86 -23.82 -20.16
N GLY A 49 18.07 -23.67 -19.09
CA GLY A 49 16.78 -22.97 -19.10
C GLY A 49 15.67 -23.66 -19.90
N SER A 50 15.96 -24.83 -20.45
CA SER A 50 15.17 -25.44 -21.49
C SER A 50 13.68 -25.71 -21.13
N PRO A 51 13.27 -26.25 -19.96
CA PRO A 51 11.85 -26.41 -19.66
C PRO A 51 11.12 -25.10 -19.37
N TYR A 52 11.77 -24.17 -18.68
CA TYR A 52 11.16 -22.89 -18.31
C TYR A 52 11.16 -21.88 -19.44
N ASN A 53 12.16 -21.88 -20.32
CA ASN A 53 12.20 -21.03 -21.48
C ASN A 53 11.19 -21.47 -22.56
N LYS A 54 11.01 -22.76 -22.77
CA LYS A 54 9.97 -23.28 -23.69
C LYS A 54 8.56 -22.91 -23.21
N ALA A 55 8.30 -22.93 -21.91
CA ALA A 55 7.01 -22.48 -21.37
C ALA A 55 6.76 -20.97 -21.58
N ARG A 56 7.81 -20.16 -21.73
CA ARG A 56 7.70 -18.73 -22.06
C ARG A 56 7.47 -18.46 -23.54
N GLU A 57 7.80 -19.41 -24.41
CA GLU A 57 7.63 -19.30 -25.86
C GLU A 57 6.21 -19.70 -26.32
N ILE A 58 5.44 -20.39 -25.48
CA ILE A 58 4.07 -20.78 -25.81
C ILE A 58 3.20 -19.51 -25.86
N PRO A 59 2.58 -19.20 -27.01
CA PRO A 59 1.75 -18.00 -27.13
C PRO A 59 0.55 -18.07 -26.19
N ALA A 60 0.19 -16.92 -25.64
CA ALA A 60 -1.03 -16.79 -24.86
C ALA A 60 -2.26 -16.94 -25.74
N ARG A 61 -3.36 -17.46 -25.19
CA ARG A 61 -4.65 -17.50 -25.86
C ARG A 61 -5.79 -17.21 -24.91
N ILE A 62 -6.82 -16.55 -25.39
CA ILE A 62 -8.09 -16.39 -24.70
C ILE A 62 -8.92 -17.63 -25.00
N VAL A 63 -9.29 -18.39 -23.97
CA VAL A 63 -10.13 -19.59 -24.07
C VAL A 63 -11.61 -19.24 -23.92
N ARG A 64 -11.90 -18.32 -22.96
CA ARG A 64 -13.27 -17.92 -22.68
C ARG A 64 -13.29 -16.51 -22.08
N PHE A 65 -14.25 -15.70 -22.56
CA PHE A 65 -14.64 -14.46 -21.91
C PHE A 65 -16.12 -14.21 -22.18
N THR A 66 -16.96 -14.42 -21.16
CA THR A 66 -18.43 -14.36 -21.30
C THR A 66 -19.07 -13.69 -20.09
N ALA A 67 -20.21 -13.05 -20.33
CA ALA A 67 -21.08 -12.50 -19.31
C ALA A 67 -22.46 -13.15 -19.42
N GLU A 68 -23.03 -13.58 -18.30
CA GLU A 68 -24.34 -14.22 -18.25
C GLU A 68 -25.17 -13.72 -17.07
N PRO A 69 -26.35 -13.15 -17.30
CA PRO A 69 -26.92 -12.74 -18.59
C PRO A 69 -26.25 -11.48 -19.16
N THR A 70 -26.31 -11.28 -20.48
CA THR A 70 -25.81 -10.07 -21.17
C THR A 70 -26.80 -8.89 -21.14
N SER A 71 -28.00 -9.11 -20.62
CA SER A 71 -29.00 -8.06 -20.43
C SER A 71 -29.61 -8.19 -19.02
N ILE A 72 -29.55 -7.12 -18.25
CA ILE A 72 -30.00 -7.07 -16.86
C ILE A 72 -30.86 -5.83 -16.60
N ARG A 73 -31.62 -5.85 -15.50
CA ARG A 73 -32.31 -4.66 -14.97
C ARG A 73 -31.38 -3.89 -14.02
N PRO A 74 -31.62 -2.59 -13.80
CA PRO A 74 -30.89 -1.84 -12.78
C PRO A 74 -30.88 -2.57 -11.42
N GLY A 75 -29.70 -2.71 -10.83
CA GLY A 75 -29.51 -3.44 -9.57
C GLY A 75 -29.46 -4.96 -9.66
N GLN A 76 -29.63 -5.53 -10.83
CA GLN A 76 -29.45 -6.98 -11.07
C GLN A 76 -27.99 -7.29 -11.35
N SER A 77 -27.52 -8.43 -10.84
CA SER A 77 -26.15 -8.92 -11.06
C SER A 77 -26.07 -9.85 -12.27
N PHE A 78 -24.89 -9.95 -12.85
CA PHE A 78 -24.52 -10.94 -13.86
C PHE A 78 -23.21 -11.65 -13.45
N GLN A 79 -22.94 -12.80 -14.06
CA GLN A 79 -21.71 -13.54 -13.87
C GLN A 79 -20.73 -13.26 -15.01
N LEU A 80 -19.56 -12.71 -14.72
CA LEU A 80 -18.45 -12.61 -15.64
C LEU A 80 -17.56 -13.84 -15.49
N VAL A 81 -17.21 -14.51 -16.59
CA VAL A 81 -16.37 -15.72 -16.59
C VAL A 81 -15.26 -15.55 -17.61
N TRP A 82 -14.02 -15.85 -17.18
CA TRP A 82 -12.85 -15.73 -18.04
C TRP A 82 -11.89 -16.90 -17.88
N HIS A 83 -11.16 -17.19 -18.96
CA HIS A 83 -10.09 -18.17 -18.99
C HIS A 83 -9.10 -17.81 -20.08
N ALA A 84 -7.83 -17.68 -19.71
CA ALA A 84 -6.70 -17.55 -20.61
C ALA A 84 -5.65 -18.63 -20.30
N GLU A 85 -4.95 -19.07 -21.33
CA GLU A 85 -3.82 -20.00 -21.21
C GLU A 85 -2.52 -19.28 -21.56
N ASN A 86 -1.45 -19.66 -20.88
CA ASN A 86 -0.09 -19.15 -21.04
C ASN A 86 0.06 -17.62 -20.98
N PRO A 87 -0.74 -16.87 -20.15
CA PRO A 87 -0.58 -15.44 -20.05
C PRO A 87 0.59 -15.09 -19.15
N THR A 88 1.25 -13.99 -19.45
CA THR A 88 2.15 -13.30 -18.51
C THR A 88 1.37 -12.37 -17.58
N SER A 89 0.26 -11.83 -18.06
CA SER A 89 -0.69 -11.07 -17.24
C SER A 89 -2.07 -11.00 -17.88
N VAL A 90 -3.10 -10.82 -17.04
CA VAL A 90 -4.50 -10.66 -17.47
C VAL A 90 -5.17 -9.54 -16.70
N THR A 91 -5.94 -8.72 -17.42
CA THR A 91 -6.73 -7.62 -16.85
C THR A 91 -8.11 -7.56 -17.48
N ILE A 92 -9.09 -7.07 -16.71
CA ILE A 92 -10.45 -6.81 -17.19
C ILE A 92 -10.79 -5.37 -16.84
N ASP A 93 -11.14 -4.56 -17.82
CA ASP A 93 -11.61 -3.18 -17.66
C ASP A 93 -13.12 -3.10 -17.90
N PRO A 94 -13.84 -2.23 -17.17
CA PRO A 94 -13.40 -1.33 -16.11
C PRO A 94 -13.13 -2.03 -14.79
N GLU A 95 -13.68 -3.19 -14.55
CA GLU A 95 -13.53 -4.00 -13.35
C GLU A 95 -13.62 -5.51 -13.72
N PRO A 96 -13.06 -6.40 -12.91
CA PRO A 96 -12.41 -6.25 -11.62
C PRO A 96 -10.91 -5.86 -11.69
N GLY A 97 -10.41 -5.38 -12.80
CA GLY A 97 -9.01 -5.01 -12.96
C GLY A 97 -8.13 -6.23 -13.23
N ARG A 98 -7.00 -6.34 -12.55
CA ARG A 98 -6.11 -7.48 -12.69
C ARG A 98 -6.72 -8.72 -12.04
N VAL A 99 -6.68 -9.83 -12.78
CA VAL A 99 -7.28 -11.10 -12.37
C VAL A 99 -6.30 -12.26 -12.56
N THR A 100 -6.62 -13.42 -11.97
CA THR A 100 -5.96 -14.69 -12.28
C THR A 100 -6.29 -15.11 -13.71
N PRO A 101 -5.48 -15.97 -14.34
CA PRO A 101 -5.74 -16.44 -15.71
C PRO A 101 -7.10 -17.10 -15.92
N ARG A 102 -7.68 -17.63 -14.86
CA ARG A 102 -9.00 -18.28 -14.88
C ARG A 102 -9.79 -17.83 -13.65
N GLY A 103 -11.06 -17.50 -13.88
CA GLY A 103 -11.94 -17.10 -12.79
C GLY A 103 -13.35 -16.75 -13.23
N SER A 104 -14.14 -16.39 -12.22
CA SER A 104 -15.47 -15.82 -12.41
C SER A 104 -15.76 -14.80 -11.32
N ARG A 105 -16.60 -13.83 -11.63
CA ARG A 105 -17.03 -12.82 -10.67
C ARG A 105 -18.46 -12.37 -10.94
N GLN A 106 -19.22 -12.19 -9.88
CA GLN A 106 -20.53 -11.58 -9.94
C GLN A 106 -20.37 -10.05 -9.87
N LEU A 107 -20.96 -9.34 -10.82
CA LEU A 107 -20.89 -7.88 -10.94
C LEU A 107 -22.30 -7.31 -11.09
N THR A 108 -22.47 -6.05 -10.62
CA THR A 108 -23.78 -5.34 -10.66
C THR A 108 -23.55 -3.93 -11.22
N PRO A 109 -23.37 -3.79 -12.53
CA PRO A 109 -23.11 -2.48 -13.13
C PRO A 109 -24.35 -1.58 -13.02
N ALA A 110 -24.12 -0.31 -12.72
CA ALA A 110 -25.18 0.69 -12.64
C ALA A 110 -25.74 1.12 -14.03
N ALA A 111 -24.95 0.88 -15.10
CA ALA A 111 -25.30 1.25 -16.46
C ALA A 111 -24.75 0.22 -17.45
N THR A 112 -25.25 0.23 -18.69
CA THR A 112 -24.72 -0.60 -19.77
C THR A 112 -23.21 -0.43 -19.89
N THR A 113 -22.46 -1.52 -19.67
CA THR A 113 -21.00 -1.51 -19.52
C THR A 113 -20.37 -2.53 -20.46
N THR A 114 -19.32 -2.13 -21.16
CA THR A 114 -18.48 -3.03 -21.96
C THR A 114 -17.26 -3.42 -21.16
N TYR A 115 -17.11 -4.71 -20.91
CA TYR A 115 -15.94 -5.30 -20.25
C TYR A 115 -14.94 -5.74 -21.30
N THR A 116 -13.69 -5.39 -21.12
CA THR A 116 -12.59 -5.76 -22.03
C THR A 116 -11.56 -6.60 -21.29
N PHE A 117 -11.39 -7.84 -21.73
CA PHE A 117 -10.39 -8.77 -21.22
C PHE A 117 -9.12 -8.64 -22.03
N THR A 118 -8.05 -8.20 -21.41
CA THR A 118 -6.72 -8.03 -22.01
C THR A 118 -5.79 -9.10 -21.46
N VAL A 119 -5.23 -9.90 -22.36
CA VAL A 119 -4.28 -10.97 -22.06
C VAL A 119 -2.93 -10.61 -22.68
N ARG A 120 -1.90 -10.55 -21.88
CA ARG A 120 -0.53 -10.40 -22.34
C ARG A 120 0.17 -11.75 -22.33
N GLY A 121 0.89 -12.07 -23.38
CA GLY A 121 1.68 -13.27 -23.53
C GLY A 121 3.16 -13.00 -23.62
N ALA A 122 3.92 -14.02 -24.01
CA ALA A 122 5.33 -13.90 -24.35
C ALA A 122 5.54 -13.00 -25.59
N ASN A 123 6.75 -12.48 -25.78
CA ASN A 123 7.16 -11.70 -26.95
C ASN A 123 6.21 -10.52 -27.24
N ASP A 124 5.82 -9.77 -26.18
CA ASP A 124 4.93 -8.61 -26.25
C ASP A 124 3.53 -8.87 -26.87
N GLN A 125 3.15 -10.15 -26.96
CA GLN A 125 1.82 -10.52 -27.44
C GLN A 125 0.73 -9.87 -26.56
N VAL A 126 -0.26 -9.23 -27.20
CA VAL A 126 -1.45 -8.68 -26.55
C VAL A 126 -2.69 -9.15 -27.26
N LEU A 127 -3.59 -9.79 -26.53
CA LEU A 127 -4.90 -10.25 -27.01
C LEU A 127 -5.98 -9.51 -26.24
N THR A 128 -7.06 -9.14 -26.91
CA THR A 128 -8.22 -8.50 -26.29
C THR A 128 -9.52 -9.15 -26.75
N GLN A 129 -10.46 -9.26 -25.82
CA GLN A 129 -11.84 -9.67 -26.11
C GLN A 129 -12.79 -8.84 -25.25
N SER A 130 -13.91 -8.40 -25.81
CA SER A 130 -14.88 -7.59 -25.11
C SER A 130 -16.25 -8.23 -25.06
N VAL A 131 -17.00 -7.99 -23.99
CA VAL A 131 -18.40 -8.34 -23.81
C VAL A 131 -19.15 -7.16 -23.24
N THR A 132 -20.33 -6.86 -23.78
CA THR A 132 -21.19 -5.77 -23.29
C THR A 132 -22.35 -6.34 -22.50
N VAL A 133 -22.57 -5.83 -21.30
CA VAL A 133 -23.73 -6.11 -20.46
C VAL A 133 -24.67 -4.91 -20.53
N ASN A 134 -25.85 -5.12 -21.09
CA ASN A 134 -26.87 -4.08 -21.24
C ASN A 134 -27.71 -3.96 -19.97
N VAL A 135 -27.79 -2.76 -19.41
CA VAL A 135 -28.70 -2.42 -18.31
C VAL A 135 -29.89 -1.70 -18.89
N ALA A 136 -31.09 -2.25 -18.73
CA ALA A 136 -32.31 -1.71 -19.33
C ALA A 136 -32.53 -0.23 -18.92
N GLY A 137 -32.76 0.64 -19.91
CA GLY A 137 -33.00 2.07 -19.66
C GLY A 137 -31.76 2.92 -19.47
N THR A 138 -30.55 2.36 -19.65
CA THR A 138 -29.29 3.10 -19.57
C THR A 138 -28.59 3.18 -20.93
N VAL A 139 -27.89 4.29 -21.18
CA VAL A 139 -26.96 4.38 -22.32
C VAL A 139 -25.64 3.70 -21.98
N PRO A 140 -24.90 3.15 -22.96
CA PRO A 140 -23.60 2.55 -22.71
C PRO A 140 -22.67 3.59 -22.07
N VAL A 141 -22.14 3.27 -20.90
CA VAL A 141 -21.04 4.03 -20.32
C VAL A 141 -19.76 3.52 -20.97
N THR A 142 -19.27 4.25 -21.97
CA THR A 142 -17.91 4.07 -22.41
C THR A 142 -17.01 4.53 -21.28
N SER A 143 -15.95 3.81 -20.99
CA SER A 143 -14.99 4.07 -19.91
C SER A 143 -14.22 5.41 -20.04
N ARG A 144 -14.63 6.28 -20.94
CA ARG A 144 -14.16 7.66 -21.10
C ARG A 144 -15.19 8.59 -20.47
N GLY A 145 -14.82 9.21 -19.35
CA GLY A 145 -15.59 10.30 -18.76
C GLY A 145 -15.84 11.42 -19.77
N VAL A 146 -16.84 12.24 -19.49
CA VAL A 146 -17.09 13.49 -20.20
C VAL A 146 -15.76 14.25 -20.31
N ASN A 147 -15.27 14.53 -21.52
CA ASN A 147 -13.97 15.09 -21.87
C ASN A 147 -12.80 14.10 -22.07
N GLY A 148 -13.05 12.79 -22.30
CA GLY A 148 -12.00 11.81 -22.61
C GLY A 148 -11.14 11.39 -21.42
N ARG A 149 -11.41 11.87 -20.20
CA ARG A 149 -10.76 11.46 -18.96
C ARG A 149 -11.43 10.23 -18.37
N ARG A 150 -10.64 9.32 -17.80
CA ARG A 150 -11.17 8.16 -17.08
C ARG A 150 -11.85 8.64 -15.79
N ALA A 151 -13.02 8.06 -15.49
CA ALA A 151 -13.69 8.34 -14.21
C ALA A 151 -12.88 7.77 -13.03
N VAL A 152 -13.02 8.41 -11.87
CA VAL A 152 -12.48 7.90 -10.61
C VAL A 152 -13.16 6.57 -10.29
N PRO A 153 -12.42 5.46 -10.12
CA PRO A 153 -13.00 4.18 -9.74
C PRO A 153 -13.57 4.26 -8.32
N ARG A 154 -14.61 3.45 -8.06
CA ARG A 154 -15.26 3.40 -6.75
C ARG A 154 -15.29 1.97 -6.22
N THR A 155 -15.21 1.86 -4.90
CA THR A 155 -15.41 0.61 -4.16
C THR A 155 -16.89 0.23 -4.12
N ALA A 156 -17.20 -0.98 -3.65
CA ALA A 156 -18.58 -1.48 -3.60
C ALA A 156 -19.50 -0.65 -2.71
N ASP A 157 -18.96 0.03 -1.70
CA ASP A 157 -19.68 0.97 -0.81
C ASP A 157 -19.75 2.40 -1.35
N GLY A 158 -19.34 2.59 -2.62
CA GLY A 158 -19.44 3.86 -3.35
C GLY A 158 -18.36 4.89 -3.04
N LYS A 159 -17.40 4.58 -2.17
CA LYS A 159 -16.24 5.46 -1.89
C LYS A 159 -15.27 5.47 -3.07
N PRO A 160 -14.53 6.56 -3.31
CA PRO A 160 -13.43 6.53 -4.27
C PRO A 160 -12.46 5.41 -3.92
N ASP A 161 -12.07 4.61 -4.90
CA ASP A 161 -11.03 3.61 -4.71
C ASP A 161 -9.66 4.30 -4.79
N LEU A 162 -8.98 4.38 -3.65
CA LEU A 162 -7.64 4.95 -3.54
C LEU A 162 -6.54 3.94 -3.87
N SER A 163 -6.88 2.65 -4.10
CA SER A 163 -5.89 1.60 -4.34
C SER A 163 -5.05 1.88 -5.57
N GLY A 164 -3.75 1.61 -5.47
CA GLY A 164 -2.82 1.73 -6.57
C GLY A 164 -1.40 2.04 -6.11
N VAL A 165 -0.48 2.05 -7.06
CA VAL A 165 0.89 2.52 -6.86
C VAL A 165 1.00 3.95 -7.33
N TYR A 166 1.58 4.81 -6.50
CA TYR A 166 1.68 6.24 -6.75
C TYR A 166 3.12 6.74 -6.66
N THR A 167 3.39 7.85 -7.33
CA THR A 167 4.64 8.59 -7.19
C THR A 167 4.36 10.03 -6.76
N GLY A 168 5.17 10.53 -5.85
CA GLY A 168 5.09 11.91 -5.37
C GLY A 168 5.94 12.89 -6.17
N LEU A 169 6.91 12.40 -6.94
CA LEU A 169 7.68 13.22 -7.86
C LEU A 169 6.91 13.29 -9.17
N GLY A 170 6.45 14.48 -9.53
CA GLY A 170 5.57 14.75 -10.66
C GLY A 170 5.77 13.83 -11.86
N GLY A 171 4.70 13.23 -12.34
CA GLY A 171 4.65 12.19 -13.35
C GLY A 171 5.25 12.57 -14.70
N GLY A 172 6.55 12.50 -14.77
CA GLY A 172 7.34 12.62 -15.99
C GLY A 172 8.44 11.58 -15.90
N GLY A 173 8.25 10.44 -16.55
CA GLY A 173 9.27 9.41 -16.66
C GLY A 173 10.54 10.00 -17.24
N ALA A 174 11.57 10.12 -16.41
CA ALA A 174 12.94 10.16 -16.87
C ALA A 174 13.84 9.80 -15.67
N ARG A 175 14.47 8.67 -15.72
CA ARG A 175 15.76 8.49 -15.08
C ARG A 175 16.65 9.63 -15.59
N GLY A 176 16.91 10.63 -14.75
CA GLY A 176 17.90 11.65 -15.05
C GLY A 176 17.43 13.10 -15.16
N ALA A 177 16.63 13.60 -14.23
CA ALA A 177 16.50 15.06 -14.10
C ALA A 177 17.19 15.51 -12.80
N ARG A 178 18.50 15.65 -12.86
CA ARG A 178 19.20 16.64 -12.04
C ARG A 178 18.76 18.01 -12.58
N GLY A 179 18.06 18.79 -11.75
CA GLY A 179 17.74 20.18 -12.04
C GLY A 179 16.28 20.41 -12.43
N ALA A 180 15.35 20.31 -11.49
CA ALA A 180 14.09 21.03 -11.60
C ALA A 180 14.37 22.49 -11.24
N GLY A 181 14.48 23.34 -12.26
CA GLY A 181 14.44 24.78 -12.10
C GLY A 181 13.12 25.25 -11.49
N PRO A 182 13.05 26.47 -10.94
CA PRO A 182 11.87 27.01 -10.27
C PRO A 182 10.80 27.36 -11.33
N GLY A 183 9.81 26.48 -11.46
CA GLY A 183 8.73 26.67 -12.43
C GLY A 183 7.42 26.08 -11.95
N ALA A 184 6.77 26.78 -11.09
CA ALA A 184 5.34 26.99 -10.82
C ALA A 184 5.20 27.50 -9.38
N ALA A 185 5.39 28.80 -9.22
CA ALA A 185 5.07 29.50 -7.98
C ALA A 185 3.54 29.61 -7.83
N GLY A 186 2.89 28.52 -7.45
CA GLY A 186 1.73 28.63 -6.61
C GLY A 186 2.25 29.15 -5.27
N THR A 187 1.62 30.15 -4.72
CA THR A 187 1.90 30.66 -3.38
C THR A 187 1.92 29.47 -2.41
N LEU A 188 3.14 29.03 -2.05
CA LEU A 188 3.29 28.00 -1.01
C LEU A 188 2.65 28.59 0.25
N PRO A 189 1.80 27.83 0.97
CA PRO A 189 1.35 28.24 2.29
C PRO A 189 2.56 28.65 3.11
N ALA A 190 2.42 29.66 3.97
CA ALA A 190 3.49 30.11 4.85
C ALA A 190 4.09 28.88 5.54
N GLY A 191 5.41 28.70 5.39
CA GLY A 191 6.11 27.57 6.00
C GLY A 191 5.99 27.58 7.52
N PRO A 192 6.48 26.52 8.20
CA PRO A 192 6.41 26.43 9.64
C PRO A 192 7.12 27.60 10.32
N VAL A 193 6.44 28.24 11.27
CA VAL A 193 7.01 29.30 12.11
C VAL A 193 7.28 28.70 13.49
N LEU A 194 8.56 28.72 13.88
CA LEU A 194 8.94 28.27 15.22
C LEU A 194 8.33 29.18 16.29
N LYS A 195 7.88 28.56 17.35
CA LYS A 195 7.51 29.26 18.59
C LYS A 195 8.74 29.96 19.20
N THR A 196 8.54 31.10 19.79
CA THR A 196 9.60 31.79 20.51
C THR A 196 10.19 30.88 21.59
N GLY A 197 11.50 30.71 21.59
CA GLY A 197 12.21 29.82 22.52
C GLY A 197 12.24 28.36 22.09
N ALA A 198 11.82 28.03 20.85
CA ALA A 198 11.85 26.69 20.30
C ALA A 198 12.98 26.45 19.26
N GLU A 199 14.01 27.31 19.27
CA GLU A 199 15.14 27.29 18.31
C GLU A 199 15.90 25.95 18.32
N GLN A 200 15.95 25.25 19.47
CA GLN A 200 16.57 23.93 19.63
C GLN A 200 15.94 22.84 18.76
N PHE A 201 14.71 23.03 18.31
CA PHE A 201 14.04 22.09 17.42
C PHE A 201 14.47 22.25 15.96
N ARG A 202 15.21 23.30 15.60
CA ARG A 202 15.76 23.43 14.25
C ARG A 202 16.84 22.38 14.03
N VAL A 203 16.71 21.62 12.94
CA VAL A 203 17.72 20.64 12.54
C VAL A 203 18.97 21.39 12.05
N VAL A 204 20.07 21.22 12.75
CA VAL A 204 21.38 21.69 12.34
C VAL A 204 22.24 20.46 12.06
N ARG A 205 22.66 20.29 10.81
CA ARG A 205 23.45 19.13 10.39
C ARG A 205 24.94 19.44 10.52
N GLY A 206 25.66 18.52 11.13
CA GLY A 206 27.11 18.49 11.09
C GLY A 206 27.62 18.01 9.72
N PRO A 207 28.94 18.15 9.49
CA PRO A 207 29.55 17.75 8.21
C PRO A 207 29.37 16.25 7.89
N ASP A 208 29.27 15.40 8.89
CA ASP A 208 29.11 13.95 8.77
C ASP A 208 27.64 13.48 8.86
N ASP A 209 26.70 14.39 9.12
CA ASP A 209 25.28 14.08 9.20
C ASP A 209 24.63 14.10 7.80
N THR A 210 24.49 12.94 7.20
CA THR A 210 23.89 12.76 5.90
C THR A 210 22.37 12.73 5.93
N GLY A 211 21.75 12.87 7.11
CA GLY A 211 20.31 12.91 7.31
C GLY A 211 19.62 11.56 7.45
N ALA A 212 18.32 11.61 7.69
CA ALA A 212 17.50 10.44 8.02
C ALA A 212 17.54 9.38 6.92
N THR A 213 17.47 9.77 5.64
CA THR A 213 17.47 8.86 4.50
C THR A 213 18.73 8.03 4.39
N SER A 214 19.88 8.63 4.59
CA SER A 214 21.16 7.91 4.53
C SER A 214 21.40 6.95 5.70
N ASN A 215 20.66 7.14 6.78
CA ASN A 215 20.75 6.33 8.00
C ASN A 215 19.60 5.33 8.13
N CYS A 216 18.86 5.07 7.07
CA CYS A 216 17.71 4.15 7.06
C CYS A 216 16.65 4.46 8.14
N MET A 217 16.54 5.72 8.53
CA MET A 217 15.55 6.13 9.51
C MET A 217 14.16 6.20 8.88
N PRO A 218 13.12 5.81 9.61
CA PRO A 218 11.75 5.99 9.15
C PRO A 218 11.46 7.46 8.83
N LEU A 219 10.70 7.68 7.77
CA LEU A 219 10.23 9.00 7.36
C LEU A 219 8.74 9.09 7.62
N ILE A 220 8.34 10.13 8.35
CA ILE A 220 6.93 10.44 8.54
C ILE A 220 6.40 11.28 7.36
N PRO A 221 5.09 11.28 7.07
CA PRO A 221 4.49 12.26 6.18
C PRO A 221 4.77 13.70 6.71
N PRO A 222 5.04 14.67 5.82
CA PRO A 222 5.10 14.58 4.36
C PRO A 222 6.47 14.22 3.79
N GLN A 223 7.50 13.94 4.62
CA GLN A 223 8.84 13.59 4.12
C GLN A 223 8.84 12.28 3.34
N SER A 224 8.10 11.28 3.81
CA SER A 224 7.97 9.99 3.12
C SER A 224 7.46 10.13 1.67
N TRP A 225 6.75 11.20 1.37
CA TRP A 225 6.28 11.54 0.01
C TRP A 225 7.34 12.29 -0.83
N GLY A 226 8.42 12.73 -0.23
CA GLY A 226 9.47 13.53 -0.87
C GLY A 226 10.64 12.73 -1.43
N VAL A 227 10.67 11.43 -1.21
CA VAL A 227 11.71 10.54 -1.73
C VAL A 227 11.38 10.07 -3.15
N PRO A 228 12.40 9.72 -3.98
CA PRO A 228 12.19 9.30 -5.36
C PRO A 228 11.74 7.82 -5.49
N TYR A 229 10.91 7.39 -4.57
CA TYR A 229 10.37 6.03 -4.49
C TYR A 229 8.86 6.05 -4.55
N GLN A 230 8.26 4.92 -4.90
CA GLN A 230 6.84 4.76 -4.98
C GLN A 230 6.25 4.42 -3.61
N PHE A 231 4.95 4.61 -3.51
CA PHE A 231 4.16 4.08 -2.41
C PHE A 231 2.90 3.41 -2.97
N GLN A 232 2.37 2.48 -2.22
CA GLN A 232 1.17 1.73 -2.60
C GLN A 232 0.08 1.92 -1.56
N ILE A 233 -1.12 2.19 -2.03
CA ILE A 233 -2.34 2.18 -1.22
C ILE A 233 -3.12 0.90 -1.53
N LEU A 234 -3.54 0.21 -0.48
CA LEU A 234 -4.52 -0.88 -0.54
C LEU A 234 -5.71 -0.50 0.32
N GLN A 235 -6.88 -0.39 -0.31
CA GLN A 235 -8.11 -0.03 0.38
C GLN A 235 -8.97 -1.26 0.60
N GLY A 236 -9.23 -1.57 1.87
CA GLY A 236 -10.17 -2.58 2.32
C GLY A 236 -11.52 -1.96 2.70
N ALA A 237 -12.46 -2.79 3.18
CA ALA A 237 -13.78 -2.33 3.61
C ALA A 237 -13.74 -1.51 4.92
N SER A 238 -12.79 -1.82 5.81
CA SER A 238 -12.67 -1.23 7.15
C SER A 238 -11.30 -0.65 7.45
N TYR A 239 -10.41 -0.59 6.47
CA TYR A 239 -9.07 -0.03 6.61
C TYR A 239 -8.49 0.44 5.29
N VAL A 240 -7.53 1.34 5.37
CA VAL A 240 -6.63 1.71 4.29
C VAL A 240 -5.21 1.42 4.73
N ALA A 241 -4.45 0.67 3.93
CA ALA A 241 -3.04 0.40 4.18
C ALA A 241 -2.18 1.18 3.19
N ILE A 242 -1.17 1.88 3.69
CA ILE A 242 -0.21 2.64 2.88
C ILE A 242 1.18 2.04 3.11
N PHE A 243 1.78 1.58 2.03
CA PHE A 243 3.12 1.00 2.01
C PHE A 243 4.08 1.93 1.29
N HIS A 244 5.19 2.25 1.91
CA HIS A 244 6.27 3.02 1.29
C HIS A 244 7.37 2.07 0.84
N GLU A 245 7.75 2.14 -0.43
CA GLU A 245 8.88 1.38 -0.94
C GLU A 245 10.14 1.72 -0.13
N TYR A 246 10.42 3.01 0.06
CA TYR A 246 11.49 3.48 0.92
C TYR A 246 10.94 4.11 2.21
N PRO A 247 11.46 3.80 3.37
CA PRO A 247 12.48 2.80 3.75
C PRO A 247 11.87 1.42 4.09
N GLY A 248 10.79 1.02 3.45
CA GLY A 248 10.11 -0.24 3.72
C GLY A 248 9.11 -0.16 4.88
N THR A 249 8.52 1.01 5.11
CA THR A 249 7.52 1.24 6.17
C THR A 249 6.10 1.12 5.66
N PHE A 250 5.17 0.88 6.58
CA PHE A 250 3.75 0.86 6.26
C PHE A 250 2.92 1.48 7.38
N ARG A 251 1.72 1.93 7.02
CA ARG A 251 0.68 2.39 7.94
C ARG A 251 -0.61 1.66 7.64
N ILE A 252 -1.28 1.15 8.67
CA ILE A 252 -2.63 0.60 8.57
C ILE A 252 -3.55 1.57 9.30
N ILE A 253 -4.55 2.07 8.58
CA ILE A 253 -5.45 3.12 9.02
C ILE A 253 -6.84 2.51 9.11
N PRO A 254 -7.35 2.15 10.30
CA PRO A 254 -8.73 1.74 10.48
C PRO A 254 -9.69 2.81 9.99
N THR A 255 -10.74 2.41 9.28
CA THR A 255 -11.80 3.30 8.75
C THR A 255 -13.20 2.84 9.17
N ASP A 256 -13.25 2.02 10.20
CA ASP A 256 -14.46 1.42 10.76
C ASP A 256 -15.11 2.26 11.87
N GLY A 257 -14.54 3.45 12.16
CA GLY A 257 -15.01 4.34 13.22
C GLY A 257 -14.35 4.08 14.58
N SER A 258 -13.35 3.20 14.66
CA SER A 258 -12.57 3.00 15.88
C SER A 258 -11.86 4.30 16.29
N PRO A 259 -11.89 4.69 17.56
CA PRO A 259 -11.13 5.82 18.05
C PRO A 259 -9.65 5.46 18.24
N HIS A 260 -8.80 6.46 18.42
CA HIS A 260 -7.46 6.23 18.93
C HIS A 260 -7.46 5.53 20.28
N PRO A 261 -6.44 4.72 20.61
CA PRO A 261 -6.19 4.29 21.98
C PRO A 261 -6.12 5.50 22.93
N VAL A 262 -6.54 5.33 24.18
CA VAL A 262 -6.57 6.43 25.17
C VAL A 262 -5.17 7.00 25.44
N ASP A 263 -4.16 6.14 25.39
CA ASP A 263 -2.75 6.50 25.62
C ASP A 263 -1.89 5.61 24.71
N PRO A 264 -1.76 5.98 23.41
CA PRO A 264 -0.99 5.17 22.48
C PRO A 264 0.50 5.25 22.79
N ASP A 265 1.16 4.10 22.81
CA ASP A 265 2.63 4.06 22.93
C ASP A 265 3.27 4.84 21.77
N PRO A 266 4.20 5.78 22.04
CA PRO A 266 4.83 6.56 20.99
C PRO A 266 5.56 5.70 19.96
N SER A 267 5.21 5.87 18.70
CA SER A 267 5.77 5.11 17.59
C SER A 267 6.37 6.00 16.51
N TRP A 268 7.11 5.41 15.57
CA TRP A 268 7.73 6.18 14.48
C TRP A 268 6.71 6.83 13.54
N LEU A 269 5.59 6.18 13.27
CA LEU A 269 4.59 6.63 12.31
C LEU A 269 3.28 7.08 12.98
N GLY A 270 3.24 7.06 14.31
CA GLY A 270 2.06 7.38 15.09
C GLY A 270 0.97 6.32 15.00
N ASP A 271 -0.10 6.55 15.74
CA ASP A 271 -1.37 5.84 15.64
C ASP A 271 -2.31 6.63 14.73
N SER A 272 -2.87 5.98 13.73
CA SER A 272 -3.71 6.61 12.70
C SER A 272 -5.10 6.03 12.71
N VAL A 273 -6.12 6.88 12.69
CA VAL A 273 -7.51 6.51 12.44
C VAL A 273 -8.06 7.29 11.26
N GLY A 274 -8.89 6.66 10.46
CA GLY A 274 -9.45 7.23 9.24
C GLY A 274 -10.97 7.34 9.28
N ARG A 275 -11.50 8.37 8.63
CA ARG A 275 -12.93 8.50 8.35
C ARG A 275 -13.16 9.09 6.99
N TRP A 276 -14.26 8.70 6.36
CA TRP A 276 -14.66 9.27 5.09
C TRP A 276 -15.56 10.50 5.29
N ASP A 277 -15.22 11.56 4.59
CA ASP A 277 -16.05 12.77 4.45
C ASP A 277 -16.34 12.96 2.95
N GLY A 278 -17.51 12.48 2.52
CA GLY A 278 -17.84 12.38 1.11
C GLY A 278 -16.80 11.55 0.34
N ASP A 279 -16.13 12.17 -0.61
CA ASP A 279 -15.09 11.57 -1.46
C ASP A 279 -13.66 11.76 -0.91
N THR A 280 -13.51 12.22 0.32
CA THR A 280 -12.22 12.48 0.95
C THR A 280 -12.00 11.54 2.13
N LEU A 281 -10.89 10.83 2.15
CA LEU A 281 -10.41 10.13 3.33
C LEU A 281 -9.68 11.14 4.23
N LEU A 282 -10.19 11.34 5.44
CA LEU A 282 -9.54 12.09 6.51
C LEU A 282 -8.82 11.11 7.40
N VAL A 283 -7.54 11.38 7.68
CA VAL A 283 -6.71 10.55 8.56
C VAL A 283 -6.19 11.43 9.68
N ASP A 284 -6.51 11.05 10.90
CA ASP A 284 -6.04 11.65 12.13
C ASP A 284 -4.89 10.80 12.67
N THR A 285 -3.77 11.41 13.06
CA THR A 285 -2.58 10.69 13.54
C THR A 285 -1.97 11.40 14.73
N VAL A 286 -1.82 10.65 15.82
CA VAL A 286 -1.22 11.06 17.11
C VAL A 286 -0.21 10.02 17.57
N GLY A 287 0.42 10.20 18.72
CA GLY A 287 1.29 9.18 19.32
C GLY A 287 2.60 8.97 18.54
N PHE A 288 3.16 10.04 17.97
CA PHE A 288 4.51 10.00 17.40
C PHE A 288 5.56 9.99 18.50
N ASN A 289 6.66 9.25 18.27
CA ASN A 289 7.88 9.50 19.07
C ASN A 289 8.59 10.77 18.56
N ASP A 290 9.59 11.25 19.28
CA ASP A 290 10.35 12.48 18.98
C ASP A 290 11.58 12.24 18.07
N LYS A 291 11.69 11.08 17.42
CA LYS A 291 12.92 10.61 16.76
C LYS A 291 12.98 10.91 15.26
N THR A 292 11.95 11.52 14.71
CA THR A 292 11.90 11.89 13.29
C THR A 292 12.04 13.40 13.09
N GLU A 293 12.18 13.79 11.84
CA GLU A 293 12.29 15.20 11.45
C GLU A 293 11.11 15.58 10.57
N LEU A 294 10.73 16.84 10.61
CA LEU A 294 9.60 17.39 9.88
C LEU A 294 9.97 18.77 9.30
N GLN A 295 10.10 18.86 7.98
CA GLN A 295 10.40 20.13 7.28
C GLN A 295 11.64 20.88 7.80
N GLY A 296 12.67 20.15 8.24
CA GLY A 296 13.90 20.72 8.80
C GLY A 296 13.81 21.07 10.29
N PHE A 297 12.81 20.55 10.97
CA PHE A 297 12.64 20.67 12.41
C PHE A 297 12.48 19.30 13.07
N ARG A 298 12.94 19.18 14.31
CA ARG A 298 12.51 18.10 15.20
C ARG A 298 11.12 18.43 15.72
N HIS A 299 10.40 17.43 16.10
CA HIS A 299 9.09 17.58 16.75
C HIS A 299 9.08 16.90 18.12
N THR A 300 8.01 17.06 18.86
CA THR A 300 7.79 16.38 20.13
C THR A 300 6.73 15.28 19.97
N GLU A 301 6.50 14.52 21.04
CA GLU A 301 5.39 13.53 21.10
C GLU A 301 4.01 14.20 21.06
N ARG A 302 3.96 15.54 21.11
CA ARG A 302 2.72 16.32 20.93
C ARG A 302 2.38 16.59 19.47
N LEU A 303 3.18 16.04 18.55
CA LEU A 303 2.89 16.14 17.13
C LEU A 303 1.53 15.50 16.81
N HIS A 304 0.69 16.25 16.13
CA HIS A 304 -0.61 15.86 15.65
C HIS A 304 -0.70 16.17 14.16
N MET A 305 -1.18 15.24 13.36
CA MET A 305 -1.36 15.42 11.93
C MET A 305 -2.76 15.05 11.50
N ILE A 306 -3.36 15.88 10.66
CA ILE A 306 -4.62 15.59 9.96
C ILE A 306 -4.33 15.59 8.47
N GLU A 307 -4.46 14.42 7.86
CA GLU A 307 -4.20 14.22 6.44
C GLU A 307 -5.53 14.04 5.68
N LYS A 308 -5.57 14.52 4.43
CA LYS A 308 -6.69 14.36 3.53
C LYS A 308 -6.21 13.74 2.22
N PHE A 309 -6.86 12.66 1.84
CA PHE A 309 -6.61 11.99 0.56
C PHE A 309 -7.87 12.06 -0.30
N ARG A 310 -7.78 12.65 -1.47
CA ARG A 310 -8.88 12.78 -2.41
C ARG A 310 -8.44 12.41 -3.81
N ARG A 311 -9.01 11.36 -4.36
CA ARG A 311 -8.77 11.00 -5.76
C ARG A 311 -9.65 11.86 -6.65
N THR A 312 -9.05 12.86 -7.30
CA THR A 312 -9.78 13.85 -8.10
C THR A 312 -9.95 13.45 -9.55
N GLU A 313 -9.02 12.62 -10.06
CA GLU A 313 -9.04 12.05 -11.39
C GLU A 313 -8.61 10.59 -11.32
N PHE A 314 -8.74 9.86 -12.41
CA PHE A 314 -8.32 8.45 -12.46
C PHE A 314 -6.87 8.25 -11.97
N ASP A 315 -5.99 9.16 -12.36
CA ASP A 315 -4.54 9.09 -12.13
C ASP A 315 -4.01 10.17 -11.17
N ALA A 316 -4.88 10.98 -10.58
CA ALA A 316 -4.48 12.04 -9.66
C ALA A 316 -5.10 11.87 -8.27
N LEU A 317 -4.22 11.77 -7.28
CA LEU A 317 -4.55 11.73 -5.85
C LEU A 317 -4.03 13.01 -5.20
N GLN A 318 -4.96 13.88 -4.78
CA GLN A 318 -4.64 15.06 -3.98
C GLN A 318 -4.40 14.67 -2.54
N TYR A 319 -3.38 15.24 -1.96
CA TYR A 319 -2.99 15.10 -0.56
C TYR A 319 -2.84 16.47 0.08
N GLU A 320 -3.41 16.61 1.25
CA GLU A 320 -3.25 17.76 2.13
C GLU A 320 -2.94 17.24 3.53
N VAL A 321 -2.01 17.88 4.23
CA VAL A 321 -1.73 17.59 5.62
C VAL A 321 -1.65 18.88 6.42
N THR A 322 -2.38 18.92 7.52
CA THR A 322 -2.24 19.92 8.59
C THR A 322 -1.38 19.33 9.69
N ILE A 323 -0.38 20.06 10.09
CA ILE A 323 0.65 19.66 11.06
C ILE A 323 0.58 20.62 12.21
N ASP A 324 0.44 20.08 13.42
CA ASP A 324 0.41 20.82 14.67
C ASP A 324 1.35 20.18 15.70
N ASP A 325 2.28 20.95 16.22
CA ASP A 325 3.04 20.62 17.41
C ASP A 325 3.15 21.90 18.26
N PRO A 326 2.30 22.05 19.28
CA PRO A 326 2.21 23.26 20.06
C PRO A 326 3.46 23.56 20.90
N ASN A 327 4.39 22.61 21.03
CA ASN A 327 5.68 22.82 21.69
C ASN A 327 6.73 23.38 20.72
N VAL A 328 6.53 23.22 19.41
CA VAL A 328 7.51 23.56 18.38
C VAL A 328 7.06 24.75 17.53
N PHE A 329 5.81 24.73 17.07
CA PHE A 329 5.29 25.70 16.11
C PHE A 329 4.33 26.71 16.78
N GLU A 330 4.37 27.94 16.31
CA GLU A 330 3.49 29.00 16.80
C GLU A 330 2.03 28.72 16.48
N LYS A 331 1.79 28.09 15.33
CA LYS A 331 0.46 27.69 14.84
C LYS A 331 0.57 26.51 13.90
N PRO A 332 -0.52 25.75 13.72
CA PRO A 332 -0.58 24.70 12.72
C PRO A 332 -0.25 25.24 11.32
N PHE A 333 0.41 24.43 10.51
CA PHE A 333 0.70 24.77 9.12
C PHE A 333 0.26 23.61 8.20
N MET A 334 0.06 23.94 6.93
CA MET A 334 -0.51 23.01 5.97
C MET A 334 0.43 22.83 4.78
N LEU A 335 0.50 21.60 4.29
CA LEU A 335 1.20 21.25 3.07
C LEU A 335 0.27 20.48 2.14
N THR A 336 0.46 20.68 0.83
CA THR A 336 -0.33 20.01 -0.21
C THR A 336 0.57 19.34 -1.22
N ARG A 337 0.13 18.22 -1.77
CA ARG A 337 0.78 17.51 -2.88
C ARG A 337 -0.25 16.90 -3.80
N THR A 338 0.17 16.60 -5.01
CA THR A 338 -0.59 15.74 -5.93
C THR A 338 0.29 14.55 -6.29
N PHE A 339 -0.23 13.36 -6.11
CA PHE A 339 0.41 12.12 -6.49
C PHE A 339 -0.15 11.62 -7.81
N THR A 340 0.72 11.03 -8.61
CA THR A 340 0.31 10.46 -9.89
C THR A 340 0.27 8.95 -9.78
N LEU A 341 -0.87 8.36 -10.17
CA LEU A 341 -1.02 6.91 -10.26
C LEU A 341 -0.08 6.34 -11.33
N ARG A 342 0.53 5.21 -11.02
CA ARG A 342 1.38 4.42 -11.91
C ARG A 342 0.63 3.14 -12.32
N PRO A 343 -0.25 3.23 -13.33
CA PRO A 343 -1.04 2.06 -13.76
C PRO A 343 -0.20 0.96 -14.41
N ASP A 344 1.02 1.31 -14.82
CA ASP A 344 2.04 0.39 -15.31
C ASP A 344 2.69 -0.46 -14.21
N LEU A 345 2.64 -0.01 -12.95
CA LEU A 345 3.14 -0.73 -11.80
C LEU A 345 2.01 -1.47 -11.08
N LYS A 346 2.26 -2.68 -10.70
CA LYS A 346 1.28 -3.55 -10.01
C LYS A 346 1.48 -3.56 -8.51
N ARG A 347 2.69 -3.32 -8.09
CA ARG A 347 3.14 -3.25 -6.70
C ARG A 347 4.40 -2.41 -6.65
N ILE A 348 4.71 -1.94 -5.47
CA ILE A 348 6.05 -1.43 -5.14
C ILE A 348 7.04 -2.58 -5.10
N ASP A 349 8.31 -2.27 -5.34
CA ASP A 349 9.38 -3.24 -5.19
C ASP A 349 9.78 -3.38 -3.71
N GLU A 350 10.42 -4.47 -3.39
CA GLU A 350 11.03 -4.66 -2.08
C GLU A 350 12.25 -3.75 -1.98
N PHE A 351 12.30 -2.95 -0.94
CA PHE A 351 13.46 -2.12 -0.62
C PHE A 351 13.93 -2.45 0.79
N ILE A 352 15.18 -2.88 0.89
CA ILE A 352 15.84 -3.11 2.17
C ILE A 352 16.94 -2.07 2.32
N CYS A 353 16.80 -1.21 3.32
CA CYS A 353 17.81 -0.23 3.64
C CYS A 353 18.92 -0.87 4.46
N GLU A 354 20.03 -1.15 3.83
CA GLU A 354 21.15 -1.89 4.46
C GLU A 354 22.13 -0.97 5.22
N ASN A 355 21.98 0.34 5.08
CA ASN A 355 22.86 1.34 5.71
C ASN A 355 24.35 1.02 5.47
N ASN A 356 24.70 0.59 4.25
CA ASN A 356 26.05 0.20 3.84
C ASN A 356 26.70 -0.87 4.75
N ARG A 357 25.91 -1.70 5.41
CA ARG A 357 26.42 -2.78 6.24
C ARG A 357 27.22 -3.78 5.40
N ASP A 358 28.38 -4.18 5.92
CA ASP A 358 29.12 -5.29 5.36
C ASP A 358 28.59 -6.61 5.92
N TYR A 359 27.87 -7.35 5.10
CA TYR A 359 27.32 -8.66 5.45
C TYR A 359 28.31 -9.82 5.22
N ARG A 360 29.46 -9.57 4.62
CA ARG A 360 30.47 -10.61 4.37
C ARG A 360 30.84 -11.43 5.61
N PRO A 361 31.00 -10.82 6.81
CA PRO A 361 31.27 -11.58 8.01
C PRO A 361 30.15 -12.57 8.39
N LEU A 362 28.91 -12.29 7.99
CA LEU A 362 27.76 -13.15 8.34
C LEU A 362 27.57 -14.30 7.36
N PHE A 363 27.93 -14.11 6.10
CA PHE A 363 27.67 -15.08 5.02
C PHE A 363 28.93 -15.72 4.44
N GLY A 364 30.10 -15.39 4.95
CA GLY A 364 31.38 -16.02 4.58
C GLY A 364 31.78 -15.83 3.11
N LYS A 365 31.36 -14.75 2.46
CA LYS A 365 31.67 -14.43 1.06
C LYS A 365 32.46 -13.15 0.96
#